data_fe6fa04d024d719e5a1a9a0f045a9e26
#
_entry.id   fe6fa04d024d719e5a1a9a0f045a9e26
#
_cell.length_a   1.000
_cell.length_b   1.000
_cell.length_c   1.000
_cell.angle_alpha   90.00
_cell.angle_beta   90.00
_cell.angle_gamma   90.00
#
_symmetry.space_group_name_H-M   'P 1'
#
loop_
_entity.id
_entity.type
_entity.pdbx_description
1 polymer ?
#
loop_
_entity_poly.entity_id
_entity_poly.type
_entity_poly.pdbx_seq_one_letter_code
_entity_poly.pdbx_strand_id
1 'polypeptide(L)'
;MFGELDKNTKQFPVKKLSEISSYWNGLTYKPADAVEDGTGTLVLRSSNIQNGALAFEDNVYVNCDIKEKLLVQENDILMCSRNGSAALVGKTALIKGLVEPTTFGAFMMIIRSEYYSYLKTYFEMPFFRNQISTGTSTINQITGKMLNEISLPIPDMDTVRMFEAFVHQSDKSKFYG
;
A
#
# COMPACT_ATOMS: atom_id res chain seq x y z
N MET A 1 -0.77 18.45 -10.50
CA MET A 1 -2.09 18.57 -9.84
C MET A 1 -1.96 18.90 -8.36
N PHE A 2 -1.18 18.16 -7.59
CA PHE A 2 -1.02 18.41 -6.13
C PHE A 2 0.04 19.43 -5.74
N GLY A 3 0.84 19.92 -6.68
CA GLY A 3 1.96 20.83 -6.42
C GLY A 3 3.11 20.13 -5.69
N GLU A 4 3.97 20.92 -5.04
CA GLU A 4 5.04 20.40 -4.18
C GLU A 4 4.46 20.13 -2.78
N LEU A 5 4.24 18.85 -2.44
CA LEU A 5 3.58 18.44 -1.21
C LEU A 5 4.40 18.79 0.05
N ASP A 6 5.71 18.67 -0.01
CA ASP A 6 6.62 19.01 1.08
C ASP A 6 6.57 20.50 1.46
N LYS A 7 6.32 21.36 0.47
CA LYS A 7 6.15 22.82 0.66
C LYS A 7 4.68 23.24 0.76
N ASN A 8 3.76 22.31 0.54
CA ASN A 8 2.32 22.60 0.47
C ASN A 8 1.97 23.80 -0.41
N THR A 9 2.53 23.85 -1.61
CA THR A 9 2.37 25.00 -2.53
C THR A 9 0.93 25.27 -2.95
N LYS A 10 0.03 24.32 -2.77
CA LYS A 10 -1.41 24.45 -3.00
C LYS A 10 -2.20 24.85 -1.76
N GLN A 11 -1.53 25.00 -0.60
CA GLN A 11 -2.14 25.39 0.67
C GLN A 11 -3.30 24.47 1.10
N PHE A 12 -3.19 23.18 0.84
CA PHE A 12 -4.15 22.19 1.32
C PHE A 12 -4.14 22.11 2.85
N PRO A 13 -5.27 21.80 3.49
CA PRO A 13 -5.29 21.51 4.93
C PRO A 13 -4.33 20.38 5.27
N VAL A 14 -3.54 20.54 6.33
CA VAL A 14 -2.65 19.49 6.83
C VAL A 14 -3.40 18.63 7.84
N LYS A 15 -3.39 17.32 7.64
CA LYS A 15 -3.99 16.33 8.56
C LYS A 15 -3.01 15.21 8.87
N LYS A 16 -3.25 14.50 9.96
CA LYS A 16 -2.54 13.26 10.25
C LYS A 16 -3.01 12.15 9.32
N LEU A 17 -2.10 11.25 8.93
CA LEU A 17 -2.44 10.09 8.12
C LEU A 17 -3.54 9.23 8.77
N SER A 18 -3.49 9.09 10.11
CA SER A 18 -4.48 8.35 10.90
C SER A 18 -5.89 8.95 10.91
N GLU A 19 -6.05 10.23 10.52
CA GLU A 19 -7.37 10.85 10.41
C GLU A 19 -8.09 10.51 9.11
N ILE A 20 -7.34 10.10 8.08
CA ILE A 20 -7.86 9.84 6.73
C ILE A 20 -7.69 8.39 6.27
N SER A 21 -7.07 7.55 7.08
CA SER A 21 -6.80 6.14 6.74
C SER A 21 -6.75 5.25 7.96
N SER A 22 -6.97 3.97 7.73
CA SER A 22 -6.72 2.89 8.69
C SER A 22 -5.64 1.98 8.13
N TYR A 23 -4.79 1.43 8.98
CA TYR A 23 -3.71 0.55 8.55
C TYR A 23 -3.39 -0.51 9.60
N TRP A 24 -3.06 -1.73 9.14
CA TRP A 24 -2.74 -2.87 9.99
C TRP A 24 -1.89 -3.90 9.24
N ASN A 25 -1.13 -4.70 10.00
CA ASN A 25 -0.33 -5.80 9.46
C ASN A 25 -1.19 -7.04 9.18
N GLY A 26 -0.65 -7.91 8.33
CA GLY A 26 -1.35 -9.09 7.84
C GLY A 26 -1.25 -10.33 8.70
N LEU A 27 -1.54 -11.44 8.05
CA LEU A 27 -1.65 -12.78 8.64
C LEU A 27 -0.29 -13.34 9.04
N THR A 28 -0.20 -13.84 10.27
CA THR A 28 0.85 -14.78 10.68
C THR A 28 0.32 -16.18 10.51
N TYR A 29 0.98 -17.02 9.73
CA TYR A 29 0.62 -18.40 9.49
C TYR A 29 1.82 -19.32 9.72
N LYS A 30 1.57 -20.60 9.97
CA LYS A 30 2.61 -21.61 10.17
C LYS A 30 3.03 -22.18 8.83
N PRO A 31 4.27 -22.70 8.68
CA PRO A 31 4.68 -23.41 7.47
C PRO A 31 3.74 -24.56 7.08
N ALA A 32 3.14 -25.25 8.07
CA ALA A 32 2.19 -26.33 7.86
C ALA A 32 0.84 -25.86 7.28
N ASP A 33 0.52 -24.58 7.35
CA ASP A 33 -0.70 -24.02 6.77
C ASP A 33 -0.54 -23.75 5.26
N ALA A 34 0.71 -23.75 4.76
CA ALA A 34 0.98 -23.54 3.34
C ALA A 34 0.50 -24.75 2.53
N VAL A 35 -0.21 -24.48 1.44
CA VAL A 35 -0.79 -25.47 0.55
C VAL A 35 -0.35 -25.25 -0.90
N GLU A 36 -0.56 -26.24 -1.74
CA GLU A 36 -0.27 -26.13 -3.16
C GLU A 36 -1.15 -25.08 -3.84
N ASP A 37 -0.68 -24.61 -4.99
CA ASP A 37 -1.32 -23.59 -5.80
C ASP A 37 -2.79 -23.92 -6.12
N GLY A 38 -3.67 -22.94 -5.93
CA GLY A 38 -5.09 -23.07 -6.26
C GLY A 38 -5.97 -23.81 -5.24
N THR A 39 -5.41 -24.25 -4.10
CA THR A 39 -6.19 -25.01 -3.10
C THR A 39 -6.49 -24.25 -1.81
N GLY A 40 -6.01 -23.04 -1.67
CA GLY A 40 -6.16 -22.21 -0.46
C GLY A 40 -6.37 -20.73 -0.77
N THR A 41 -6.22 -19.91 0.25
CA THR A 41 -6.29 -18.46 0.12
C THR A 41 -4.92 -17.88 -0.24
N LEU A 42 -4.84 -17.06 -1.27
CA LEU A 42 -3.62 -16.36 -1.67
C LEU A 42 -3.16 -15.42 -0.56
N VAL A 43 -1.86 -15.47 -0.24
CA VAL A 43 -1.21 -14.56 0.72
C VAL A 43 -0.26 -13.64 -0.03
N LEU A 44 -0.62 -12.37 -0.11
CA LEU A 44 0.23 -11.36 -0.74
C LEU A 44 1.46 -11.07 0.15
N ARG A 45 2.63 -11.11 -0.49
CA ARG A 45 3.94 -10.87 0.12
C ARG A 45 4.69 -9.77 -0.64
N SER A 46 5.93 -9.46 -0.23
CA SER A 46 6.76 -8.47 -0.92
C SER A 46 7.08 -8.84 -2.37
N SER A 47 7.15 -10.13 -2.70
CA SER A 47 7.32 -10.64 -4.07
C SER A 47 6.12 -10.31 -4.97
N ASN A 48 4.94 -10.13 -4.40
CA ASN A 48 3.74 -9.74 -5.13
C ASN A 48 3.65 -8.24 -5.43
N ILE A 49 4.68 -7.46 -5.10
CA ILE A 49 4.79 -6.04 -5.49
C ILE A 49 5.94 -5.88 -6.48
N GLN A 50 5.62 -5.64 -7.74
CA GLN A 50 6.60 -5.39 -8.80
C GLN A 50 6.22 -4.12 -9.56
N ASN A 51 7.16 -3.20 -9.70
CA ASN A 51 6.97 -1.94 -10.44
C ASN A 51 5.73 -1.13 -9.98
N GLY A 52 5.42 -1.15 -8.69
CA GLY A 52 4.28 -0.42 -8.11
C GLY A 52 2.91 -1.06 -8.37
N ALA A 53 2.85 -2.29 -8.87
CA ALA A 53 1.64 -3.04 -9.16
C ALA A 53 1.68 -4.45 -8.56
N LEU A 54 0.53 -5.13 -8.52
CA LEU A 54 0.46 -6.54 -8.14
C LEU A 54 1.10 -7.43 -9.21
N ALA A 55 1.84 -8.45 -8.74
CA ALA A 55 2.47 -9.49 -9.55
C ALA A 55 2.20 -10.87 -8.92
N PHE A 56 2.03 -11.89 -9.75
CA PHE A 56 1.55 -13.21 -9.30
C PHE A 56 2.45 -14.37 -9.75
N GLU A 57 3.73 -14.11 -10.06
CA GLU A 57 4.69 -15.12 -10.48
C GLU A 57 5.22 -15.97 -9.30
N ASP A 58 5.18 -15.43 -8.08
CA ASP A 58 5.63 -16.11 -6.85
C ASP A 58 4.52 -16.06 -5.79
N ASN A 59 3.54 -16.95 -5.92
CA ASN A 59 2.39 -17.01 -5.03
C ASN A 59 2.59 -18.01 -3.89
N VAL A 60 2.01 -17.70 -2.74
CA VAL A 60 1.85 -18.60 -1.61
C VAL A 60 0.37 -18.66 -1.24
N TYR A 61 -0.11 -19.88 -1.01
CA TYR A 61 -1.49 -20.12 -0.58
C TYR A 61 -1.49 -20.78 0.79
N VAL A 62 -2.51 -20.48 1.60
CA VAL A 62 -2.67 -21.08 2.93
C VAL A 62 -4.09 -21.62 3.12
N ASN A 63 -4.18 -22.69 3.92
CA ASN A 63 -5.43 -23.25 4.38
C ASN A 63 -5.51 -23.16 5.90
N CYS A 64 -5.92 -22.00 6.40
CA CYS A 64 -6.15 -21.72 7.80
C CYS A 64 -7.32 -20.76 7.97
N ASP A 65 -7.79 -20.58 9.21
CA ASP A 65 -8.84 -19.58 9.50
C ASP A 65 -8.30 -18.17 9.35
N ILE A 66 -8.95 -17.35 8.52
CA ILE A 66 -8.56 -15.99 8.21
C ILE A 66 -9.69 -15.05 8.62
N LYS A 67 -9.41 -14.18 9.58
CA LYS A 67 -10.38 -13.16 10.01
C LYS A 67 -10.71 -12.22 8.86
N GLU A 68 -11.98 -11.85 8.71
CA GLU A 68 -12.47 -10.98 7.63
C GLU A 68 -11.66 -9.70 7.46
N LYS A 69 -11.24 -9.07 8.57
CA LYS A 69 -10.40 -7.87 8.53
C LYS A 69 -9.03 -8.07 7.85
N LEU A 70 -8.58 -9.32 7.72
CA LEU A 70 -7.33 -9.68 7.03
C LEU A 70 -7.54 -10.04 5.57
N LEU A 71 -8.76 -9.96 5.06
CA LEU A 71 -9.04 -10.01 3.63
C LEU A 71 -8.87 -8.62 3.02
N VAL A 72 -8.17 -8.58 1.91
CA VAL A 72 -7.98 -7.31 1.17
C VAL A 72 -9.26 -6.91 0.46
N GLN A 73 -9.41 -5.62 0.22
CA GLN A 73 -10.52 -5.04 -0.52
C GLN A 73 -10.01 -4.24 -1.72
N GLU A 74 -10.87 -4.03 -2.69
CA GLU A 74 -10.59 -3.16 -3.83
C GLU A 74 -10.15 -1.77 -3.35
N ASN A 75 -9.11 -1.22 -3.96
CA ASN A 75 -8.49 0.06 -3.60
C ASN A 75 -7.68 0.09 -2.29
N ASP A 76 -7.55 -1.01 -1.57
CA ASP A 76 -6.55 -1.09 -0.51
C ASP A 76 -5.15 -0.84 -1.08
N ILE A 77 -4.30 -0.17 -0.31
CA ILE A 77 -2.87 -0.05 -0.63
C ILE A 77 -2.13 -1.14 0.15
N LEU A 78 -1.51 -2.07 -0.57
CA LEU A 78 -0.60 -3.05 -0.01
C LEU A 78 0.79 -2.42 0.11
N MET A 79 1.39 -2.46 1.29
CA MET A 79 2.75 -1.94 1.54
C MET A 79 3.63 -3.04 2.13
N CYS A 80 4.85 -3.17 1.64
CA CYS A 80 5.89 -3.96 2.31
C CYS A 80 6.33 -3.22 3.58
N SER A 81 5.86 -3.65 4.74
CA SER A 81 6.14 -3.00 6.02
C SER A 81 7.44 -3.48 6.67
N ARG A 82 7.91 -4.69 6.35
CA ARG A 82 9.16 -5.25 6.87
C ARG A 82 9.81 -6.19 5.83
N ASN A 83 11.12 -6.08 5.69
CA ASN A 83 11.90 -6.98 4.84
C ASN A 83 13.36 -6.96 5.27
N GLY A 84 14.09 -8.06 5.03
CA GLY A 84 15.55 -8.10 5.22
C GLY A 84 16.31 -7.15 4.29
N SER A 85 15.73 -6.84 3.12
CA SER A 85 16.22 -5.82 2.20
C SER A 85 15.50 -4.49 2.43
N ALA A 86 16.23 -3.48 2.87
CA ALA A 86 15.68 -2.13 3.06
C ALA A 86 15.12 -1.51 1.77
N ALA A 87 15.62 -1.94 0.61
CA ALA A 87 15.13 -1.47 -0.69
C ALA A 87 13.69 -1.90 -0.99
N LEU A 88 13.20 -2.97 -0.35
CA LEU A 88 11.83 -3.45 -0.52
C LEU A 88 10.85 -2.81 0.47
N VAL A 89 11.33 -2.32 1.62
CA VAL A 89 10.49 -1.68 2.63
C VAL A 89 9.88 -0.38 2.09
N GLY A 90 8.56 -0.26 2.20
CA GLY A 90 7.78 0.86 1.69
C GLY A 90 7.38 0.76 0.21
N LYS A 91 7.73 -0.32 -0.50
CA LYS A 91 7.12 -0.59 -1.80
C LYS A 91 5.63 -0.81 -1.65
N THR A 92 4.84 -0.29 -2.59
CA THR A 92 3.38 -0.33 -2.55
C THR A 92 2.79 -0.81 -3.86
N ALA A 93 1.61 -1.44 -3.76
CA ALA A 93 0.73 -1.72 -4.89
C ALA A 93 -0.72 -1.46 -4.49
N LEU A 94 -1.57 -1.05 -5.43
CA LEU A 94 -3.02 -1.02 -5.23
C LEU A 94 -3.60 -2.41 -5.43
N ILE A 95 -4.54 -2.77 -4.55
CA ILE A 95 -5.37 -3.97 -4.74
C ILE A 95 -6.42 -3.64 -5.79
N LYS A 96 -6.33 -4.33 -6.93
CA LYS A 96 -7.22 -4.14 -8.09
C LYS A 96 -7.59 -5.48 -8.71
N GLY A 97 -8.90 -5.64 -9.00
CA GLY A 97 -9.40 -6.73 -9.83
C GLY A 97 -9.27 -8.14 -9.24
N LEU A 98 -9.08 -8.27 -7.93
CA LEU A 98 -9.07 -9.57 -7.26
C LEU A 98 -10.51 -10.05 -7.06
N VAL A 99 -10.84 -11.22 -7.62
CA VAL A 99 -12.17 -11.81 -7.53
C VAL A 99 -12.27 -12.85 -6.41
N GLU A 100 -11.16 -13.49 -6.06
CA GLU A 100 -11.11 -14.49 -5.00
C GLU A 100 -10.67 -13.86 -3.68
N PRO A 101 -11.15 -14.40 -2.53
CA PRO A 101 -10.67 -13.97 -1.23
C PRO A 101 -9.15 -14.06 -1.15
N THR A 102 -8.52 -12.95 -0.80
CA THR A 102 -7.06 -12.82 -0.76
C THR A 102 -6.65 -12.15 0.54
N THR A 103 -5.59 -12.63 1.16
CA THR A 103 -5.01 -12.07 2.37
C THR A 103 -3.59 -11.55 2.13
N PHE A 104 -2.91 -11.10 3.15
CA PHE A 104 -1.55 -10.58 3.07
C PHE A 104 -0.76 -11.00 4.31
N GLY A 105 0.55 -11.16 4.16
CA GLY A 105 1.42 -11.66 5.21
C GLY A 105 1.72 -10.64 6.31
N ALA A 106 2.22 -11.10 7.45
CA ALA A 106 2.53 -10.28 8.64
C ALA A 106 3.59 -9.20 8.39
N PHE A 107 4.42 -9.35 7.36
CA PHE A 107 5.42 -8.37 6.95
C PHE A 107 4.89 -7.38 5.91
N MET A 108 3.63 -7.49 5.60
CA MET A 108 2.89 -6.56 4.77
C MET A 108 1.92 -5.76 5.64
N MET A 109 1.50 -4.63 5.12
CA MET A 109 0.51 -3.76 5.74
C MET A 109 -0.51 -3.36 4.68
N ILE A 110 -1.78 -3.35 5.05
CA ILE A 110 -2.83 -2.70 4.28
C ILE A 110 -3.03 -1.29 4.83
N ILE A 111 -3.14 -0.32 3.93
CA ILE A 111 -3.64 1.02 4.21
C ILE A 111 -4.93 1.19 3.44
N ARG A 112 -6.02 1.46 4.16
CA ARG A 112 -7.37 1.65 3.61
C ARG A 112 -7.82 3.09 3.79
N SER A 113 -8.25 3.72 2.70
CA SER A 113 -8.64 5.14 2.68
C SER A 113 -9.47 5.47 1.45
N GLU A 114 -10.36 6.44 1.55
CA GLU A 114 -11.00 7.07 0.40
C GLU A 114 -10.00 7.89 -0.44
N TYR A 115 -8.86 8.26 0.13
CA TYR A 115 -7.76 8.97 -0.55
C TYR A 115 -6.74 8.02 -1.19
N TYR A 116 -7.10 6.77 -1.49
CA TYR A 116 -6.16 5.71 -1.89
C TYR A 116 -5.26 6.10 -3.07
N SER A 117 -5.78 6.74 -4.09
CA SER A 117 -5.01 7.14 -5.28
C SER A 117 -3.97 8.21 -4.96
N TYR A 118 -4.35 9.20 -4.15
CA TYR A 118 -3.46 10.23 -3.63
C TYR A 118 -2.40 9.63 -2.72
N LEU A 119 -2.79 8.80 -1.74
CA LEU A 119 -1.88 8.16 -0.79
C LEU A 119 -0.91 7.20 -1.48
N LYS A 120 -1.35 6.45 -2.49
CA LYS A 120 -0.46 5.60 -3.29
C LYS A 120 0.68 6.42 -3.90
N THR A 121 0.37 7.56 -4.50
CA THR A 121 1.36 8.48 -5.05
C THR A 121 2.27 9.05 -3.98
N TYR A 122 1.70 9.50 -2.86
CA TYR A 122 2.45 10.05 -1.73
C TYR A 122 3.48 9.05 -1.17
N PHE A 123 3.10 7.78 -0.99
CA PHE A 123 4.01 6.74 -0.47
C PHE A 123 5.19 6.43 -1.41
N GLU A 124 5.10 6.76 -2.67
CA GLU A 124 6.18 6.61 -3.65
C GLU A 124 7.10 7.84 -3.72
N MET A 125 6.75 8.93 -3.05
CA MET A 125 7.53 10.18 -3.05
C MET A 125 8.69 10.15 -2.04
N PRO A 126 9.81 10.83 -2.34
CA PRO A 126 10.86 11.08 -1.36
C PRO A 126 10.36 11.77 -0.08
N PHE A 127 9.30 12.58 -0.18
CA PHE A 127 8.68 13.27 0.94
C PHE A 127 8.23 12.29 2.03
N PHE A 128 7.53 11.20 1.66
CA PHE A 128 7.17 10.14 2.62
C PHE A 128 8.41 9.53 3.29
N ARG A 129 9.42 9.17 2.48
CA ARG A 129 10.67 8.59 3.00
C ARG A 129 11.35 9.50 4.01
N ASN A 130 11.39 10.80 3.74
CA ASN A 130 11.99 11.78 4.63
C ASN A 130 11.23 11.90 5.96
N GLN A 131 9.91 11.76 5.94
CA GLN A 131 9.09 11.82 7.15
C GLN A 131 9.26 10.61 8.08
N ILE A 132 9.52 9.42 7.53
CA ILE A 132 9.73 8.19 8.32
C ILE A 132 11.20 7.94 8.68
N SER A 133 12.14 8.69 8.07
CA SER A 133 13.57 8.55 8.34
C SER A 133 13.93 9.19 9.68
N THR A 134 14.52 8.41 10.57
CA THR A 134 15.02 8.88 11.86
C THR A 134 16.56 9.05 11.83
N GLY A 135 17.04 10.01 11.02
CA GLY A 135 18.48 10.27 10.88
C GLY A 135 19.19 9.34 9.89
N THR A 136 20.37 8.84 10.24
CA THR A 136 21.25 8.02 9.36
C THR A 136 20.91 6.54 9.33
N SER A 137 19.89 6.09 10.06
CA SER A 137 19.54 4.68 10.18
C SER A 137 18.84 4.17 8.93
N THR A 138 19.25 2.99 8.46
CA THR A 138 18.55 2.27 7.38
C THR A 138 17.16 1.84 7.86
N ILE A 139 16.11 2.20 7.12
CA ILE A 139 14.74 1.80 7.43
C ILE A 139 14.57 0.35 6.98
N ASN A 140 14.42 -0.58 7.92
CA ASN A 140 14.13 -1.99 7.65
C ASN A 140 12.71 -2.40 8.03
N GLN A 141 11.94 -1.47 8.60
CA GLN A 141 10.51 -1.65 8.89
C GLN A 141 9.77 -0.32 8.94
N ILE A 142 8.49 -0.36 8.61
CA ILE A 142 7.51 0.72 8.77
C ILE A 142 6.43 0.19 9.69
N THR A 143 6.20 0.87 10.81
CA THR A 143 5.20 0.49 11.82
C THR A 143 4.01 1.43 11.79
N GLY A 144 2.86 0.97 12.31
CA GLY A 144 1.69 1.84 12.51
C GLY A 144 2.00 3.05 13.39
N LYS A 145 2.88 2.90 14.39
CA LYS A 145 3.33 4.01 15.23
C LYS A 145 4.06 5.08 14.40
N MET A 146 4.93 4.68 13.48
CA MET A 146 5.61 5.63 12.58
C MET A 146 4.61 6.34 11.68
N LEU A 147 3.61 5.63 11.16
CA LEU A 147 2.57 6.22 10.31
C LEU A 147 1.68 7.20 11.09
N ASN A 148 1.45 6.99 12.39
CA ASN A 148 0.67 7.90 13.24
C ASN A 148 1.34 9.28 13.39
N GLU A 149 2.65 9.38 13.23
CA GLU A 149 3.40 10.64 13.34
C GLU A 149 3.37 11.45 12.02
N ILE A 150 2.92 10.83 10.93
CA ILE A 150 2.88 11.49 9.62
C ILE A 150 1.75 12.51 9.58
N SER A 151 2.11 13.72 9.16
CA SER A 151 1.17 14.77 8.76
C SER A 151 1.46 15.17 7.32
N LEU A 152 0.41 15.34 6.52
CA LEU A 152 0.55 15.66 5.11
C LEU A 152 -0.58 16.58 4.63
N PRO A 153 -0.35 17.39 3.57
CA PRO A 153 -1.39 18.16 2.93
C PRO A 153 -2.45 17.25 2.32
N ILE A 154 -3.72 17.51 2.56
CA ILE A 154 -4.84 16.70 2.06
C ILE A 154 -5.65 17.51 1.08
N PRO A 155 -5.65 17.16 -0.22
CA PRO A 155 -6.51 17.79 -1.21
C PRO A 155 -7.99 17.50 -0.93
N ASP A 156 -8.87 18.33 -1.43
CA ASP A 156 -10.30 18.02 -1.43
C ASP A 156 -10.61 16.80 -2.33
N MET A 157 -11.74 16.16 -2.06
CA MET A 157 -12.12 14.92 -2.77
C MET A 157 -12.38 15.14 -4.26
N ASP A 158 -12.80 16.32 -4.68
CA ASP A 158 -12.99 16.60 -6.10
C ASP A 158 -11.65 16.63 -6.84
N THR A 159 -10.64 17.24 -6.23
CA THR A 159 -9.25 17.20 -6.74
C THR A 159 -8.72 15.76 -6.81
N VAL A 160 -8.99 14.94 -5.81
CA VAL A 160 -8.59 13.51 -5.80
C VAL A 160 -9.28 12.74 -6.91
N ARG A 161 -10.59 12.91 -7.10
CA ARG A 161 -11.36 12.25 -8.18
C ARG A 161 -10.89 12.66 -9.58
N MET A 162 -10.55 13.92 -9.76
CA MET A 162 -9.96 14.40 -11.02
C MET A 162 -8.61 13.72 -11.28
N PHE A 163 -7.79 13.53 -10.26
CA PHE A 163 -6.52 12.82 -10.36
C PHE A 163 -6.72 11.35 -10.73
N GLU A 164 -7.66 10.66 -10.09
CA GLU A 164 -8.01 9.27 -10.41
C GLU A 164 -8.43 9.10 -11.87
N ALA A 165 -9.29 9.99 -12.36
CA ALA A 165 -9.72 9.98 -13.76
C ALA A 165 -8.53 10.18 -14.71
N PHE A 166 -7.61 11.08 -14.39
CA PHE A 166 -6.40 11.31 -15.17
C PHE A 166 -5.47 10.08 -15.21
N VAL A 167 -5.20 9.46 -14.06
CA VAL A 167 -4.37 8.24 -13.96
C VAL A 167 -5.00 7.12 -14.79
N HIS A 168 -6.31 6.91 -14.66
CA HIS A 168 -7.03 5.87 -15.40
C HIS A 168 -6.98 6.06 -16.92
N GLN A 169 -7.02 7.30 -17.39
CA GLN A 169 -6.84 7.60 -18.82
C GLN A 169 -5.41 7.33 -19.29
N SER A 170 -4.42 7.69 -18.46
CA SER A 170 -3.00 7.48 -18.78
C SER A 170 -2.64 5.99 -18.87
N ASP A 171 -3.22 5.17 -18.02
CA ASP A 171 -2.98 3.73 -18.05
C ASP A 171 -3.61 3.06 -19.28
N LYS A 172 -4.81 3.50 -19.69
CA LYS A 172 -5.42 3.02 -20.93
C LYS A 172 -4.59 3.37 -22.17
N SER A 173 -3.98 4.53 -22.21
CA SER A 173 -3.16 4.94 -23.38
C SER A 173 -1.89 4.12 -23.55
N LYS A 174 -1.34 3.53 -22.48
CA LYS A 174 -0.16 2.63 -22.53
C LYS A 174 -0.46 1.26 -23.14
N PHE A 175 -1.74 0.85 -23.20
CA PHE A 175 -2.15 -0.43 -23.77
C PHE A 175 -2.46 -0.36 -25.29
N TYR A 176 -2.53 0.84 -25.87
CA TYR A 176 -2.87 1.07 -27.29
C TYR A 176 -1.74 1.74 -28.11
N GLY A 177 -0.52 1.77 -27.55
CA GLY A 177 0.67 2.33 -28.23
C GLY A 177 1.68 1.26 -28.66
#